data_44605414e5a846e34592476df1feb0c3
#
_entry.id   44605414e5a846e34592476df1feb0c3
#
_cell.length_a   1.000
_cell.length_b   1.000
_cell.length_c   1.000
_cell.angle_alpha   90.00
_cell.angle_beta   90.00
_cell.angle_gamma   90.00
#
_symmetry.space_group_name_H-M   'P 1'
#
loop_
_entity.id
_entity.type
_entity.pdbx_description
1 polymer ?
#
loop_
_entity_poly.entity_id
_entity_poly.type
_entity_poly.pdbx_seq_one_letter_code
_entity_poly.pdbx_strand_id
1 'polypeptide(L)'
;NEPLSERMLLSSANQCPLEKYSMQTDSIFRNLPKLLPEEENEVYVGKSAGKNVSTIVTMDFPKTIALDNGGSLTSFDKAILNGVSSLLIAGTIYFTIPMLYRAMIGSENPSMREEAVRTIRDRLEFMRHATITLDCTEEAAAHFIKEGQNLQSLTVSQYLLPMNRMNAVLNGRAVEAYFLIDTPPLFQYASSKRQISLVDMDLLNVHFEADSPLAGASLNNTPAIIVLKIYLLTRIEGMKNPNNRLQSRKILFSSIYEELGEPSPIKQRRQRLRNYTEIYLEYLTQQNYISGYSFTRTGRVVDGVEIVLDRTTRKPAPTPELTLPDETNKGRFKPNKQKSRKRNMIR
;
A
#
# COMPACT_ATOMS: atom_id res chain seq x y z
N ASN A 1 -14.94 -21.54 16.49
CA ASN A 1 -14.47 -20.25 17.02
C ASN A 1 -13.31 -20.53 17.96
N GLU A 2 -12.10 -20.61 17.41
CA GLU A 2 -10.88 -20.62 18.23
C GLU A 2 -10.81 -19.32 19.03
N PRO A 3 -10.41 -19.37 20.30
CA PRO A 3 -10.27 -18.17 21.10
C PRO A 3 -9.26 -17.22 20.46
N LEU A 4 -9.53 -15.92 20.53
CA LEU A 4 -8.73 -14.84 19.95
C LEU A 4 -7.23 -14.98 20.30
N SER A 5 -6.94 -15.45 21.51
CA SER A 5 -5.59 -15.73 22.02
C SER A 5 -4.84 -16.81 21.26
N GLU A 6 -5.50 -17.86 20.80
CA GLU A 6 -4.86 -18.96 20.06
C GLU A 6 -4.49 -18.55 18.64
N ARG A 7 -5.37 -17.83 17.93
CA ARG A 7 -5.05 -17.28 16.61
C ARG A 7 -3.91 -16.26 16.65
N MET A 8 -3.85 -15.43 17.67
CA MET A 8 -2.75 -14.50 17.89
C MET A 8 -1.43 -15.22 18.16
N LEU A 9 -1.45 -16.29 18.95
CA LEU A 9 -0.27 -17.09 19.29
C LEU A 9 0.26 -17.85 18.07
N LEU A 10 -0.61 -18.40 17.26
CA LEU A 10 -0.25 -19.12 16.03
C LEU A 10 0.27 -18.19 14.93
N SER A 11 -0.25 -16.96 14.83
CA SER A 11 0.25 -15.97 13.89
C SER A 11 1.53 -15.27 14.34
N SER A 12 1.82 -15.21 15.63
CA SER A 12 3.09 -14.71 16.17
C SER A 12 4.25 -15.68 15.97
N ALA A 13 3.95 -16.96 15.77
CA ALA A 13 4.92 -17.98 15.42
C ALA A 13 5.24 -17.96 13.90
N ASN A 14 5.97 -16.96 13.48
CA ASN A 14 6.94 -16.96 12.37
C ASN A 14 6.52 -17.40 10.96
N GLN A 15 5.28 -17.69 10.61
CA GLN A 15 4.98 -18.27 9.30
C GLN A 15 3.69 -17.69 8.68
N CYS A 16 3.75 -16.44 8.23
CA CYS A 16 2.91 -16.04 7.12
C CYS A 16 3.76 -16.21 5.84
N PRO A 17 3.50 -17.19 4.97
CA PRO A 17 4.19 -17.29 3.69
C PRO A 17 3.71 -16.15 2.80
N LEU A 18 4.42 -15.03 2.86
CA LEU A 18 4.18 -13.88 2.00
C LEU A 18 4.94 -14.12 0.69
N GLU A 19 4.27 -14.65 -0.31
CA GLU A 19 4.85 -14.83 -1.64
C GLU A 19 4.79 -13.55 -2.47
N LYS A 20 3.77 -12.72 -2.24
CA LYS A 20 3.50 -11.53 -3.05
C LYS A 20 3.42 -10.27 -2.19
N TYR A 21 4.01 -9.21 -2.70
CA TYR A 21 3.89 -7.86 -2.17
C TYR A 21 2.83 -7.09 -2.96
N SER A 22 1.91 -6.46 -2.23
CA SER A 22 0.81 -5.67 -2.78
C SER A 22 1.22 -4.20 -2.92
N MET A 23 1.06 -3.64 -4.11
CA MET A 23 1.28 -2.23 -4.37
C MET A 23 0.00 -1.58 -4.89
N GLN A 24 -0.49 -0.59 -4.18
CA GLN A 24 -1.59 0.25 -4.65
C GLN A 24 -1.05 1.26 -5.67
N THR A 25 -1.69 1.32 -6.84
CA THR A 25 -1.22 2.10 -8.00
C THR A 25 -2.18 3.20 -8.43
N ASP A 26 -3.28 3.39 -7.71
CA ASP A 26 -4.27 4.42 -7.98
C ASP A 26 -3.74 5.84 -7.74
N SER A 27 -4.47 6.83 -8.26
CA SER A 27 -4.07 8.23 -8.19
C SER A 27 -4.12 8.79 -6.77
N ILE A 28 -5.09 8.36 -5.96
CA ILE A 28 -5.24 8.83 -4.58
C ILE A 28 -4.03 8.36 -3.77
N PHE A 29 -3.73 7.06 -3.81
CA PHE A 29 -2.61 6.48 -3.08
C PHE A 29 -1.26 7.08 -3.50
N ARG A 30 -1.06 7.33 -4.80
CA ARG A 30 0.18 7.97 -5.30
C ARG A 30 0.37 9.38 -4.78
N ASN A 31 -0.71 10.15 -4.65
CA ASN A 31 -0.67 11.53 -4.19
C ASN A 31 -0.76 11.67 -2.66
N LEU A 32 -0.96 10.58 -1.92
CA LEU A 32 -1.20 10.58 -0.47
C LEU A 32 -0.25 11.49 0.34
N PRO A 33 1.08 11.51 0.10
CA PRO A 33 1.99 12.41 0.81
C PRO A 33 1.89 13.89 0.42
N LYS A 34 1.13 14.21 -0.62
CA LYS A 34 0.95 15.58 -1.14
C LYS A 34 -0.40 16.17 -0.75
N LEU A 35 -1.30 15.35 -0.18
CA LEU A 35 -2.61 15.81 0.23
C LEU A 35 -2.47 16.66 1.50
N LEU A 36 -3.13 17.81 1.48
CA LEU A 36 -3.11 18.74 2.60
C LEU A 36 -4.11 18.28 3.67
N PRO A 37 -3.68 18.22 4.94
CA PRO A 37 -4.56 17.90 6.06
C PRO A 37 -5.69 18.92 6.20
N GLU A 38 -6.87 18.45 6.61
CA GLU A 38 -8.05 19.27 6.88
C GLU A 38 -8.56 20.10 5.67
N GLU A 39 -8.05 19.81 4.46
CA GLU A 39 -8.45 20.46 3.20
C GLU A 39 -9.13 19.46 2.26
N GLU A 40 -10.01 19.96 1.40
CA GLU A 40 -10.56 19.21 0.29
C GLU A 40 -9.52 19.12 -0.83
N ASN A 41 -8.99 17.92 -1.04
CA ASN A 41 -8.00 17.69 -2.08
C ASN A 41 -8.67 17.04 -3.29
N GLU A 42 -8.78 17.77 -4.39
CA GLU A 42 -9.28 17.22 -5.64
C GLU A 42 -8.21 16.34 -6.30
N VAL A 43 -8.49 15.05 -6.44
CA VAL A 43 -7.59 14.09 -7.07
C VAL A 43 -8.19 13.58 -8.38
N TYR A 44 -7.53 13.86 -9.49
CA TYR A 44 -7.91 13.33 -10.79
C TYR A 44 -7.72 11.81 -10.83
N VAL A 45 -8.79 11.08 -11.10
CA VAL A 45 -8.82 9.60 -11.08
C VAL A 45 -9.03 8.97 -12.45
N GLY A 46 -9.43 9.73 -13.47
CA GLY A 46 -9.63 9.19 -14.81
C GLY A 46 -10.52 10.01 -15.72
N LYS A 47 -11.04 9.35 -16.76
CA LYS A 47 -11.99 9.95 -17.70
C LYS A 47 -13.25 9.07 -17.81
N SER A 48 -14.40 9.72 -17.84
CA SER A 48 -15.68 9.08 -18.17
C SER A 48 -16.40 9.94 -19.20
N ALA A 49 -16.88 9.30 -20.28
CA ALA A 49 -17.57 9.96 -21.40
C ALA A 49 -16.79 11.18 -21.95
N GLY A 50 -15.45 11.11 -21.97
CA GLY A 50 -14.57 12.19 -22.48
C GLY A 50 -14.29 13.30 -21.48
N LYS A 51 -14.97 13.36 -20.34
CA LYS A 51 -14.73 14.34 -19.25
C LYS A 51 -13.73 13.81 -18.24
N ASN A 52 -12.94 14.67 -17.67
CA ASN A 52 -12.13 14.35 -16.52
C ASN A 52 -13.03 14.04 -15.33
N VAL A 53 -12.63 13.08 -14.53
CA VAL A 53 -13.35 12.65 -13.32
C VAL A 53 -12.38 12.75 -12.14
N SER A 54 -12.83 13.35 -11.08
CA SER A 54 -12.09 13.57 -9.84
C SER A 54 -12.78 12.91 -8.65
N THR A 55 -12.01 12.63 -7.62
CA THR A 55 -12.49 12.25 -6.29
C THR A 55 -11.94 13.28 -5.31
N ILE A 56 -12.79 13.80 -4.44
CA ILE A 56 -12.37 14.72 -3.38
C ILE A 56 -11.93 13.88 -2.19
N VAL A 57 -10.74 14.16 -1.69
CA VAL A 57 -10.12 13.46 -0.56
C VAL A 57 -9.89 14.46 0.57
N THR A 58 -10.50 14.20 1.73
CA THR A 58 -10.26 14.96 2.96
C THR A 58 -9.64 14.05 4.00
N MET A 59 -8.60 14.54 4.69
CA MET A 59 -7.92 13.78 5.73
C MET A 59 -7.84 14.61 7.01
N ASP A 60 -8.31 14.03 8.12
CA ASP A 60 -8.20 14.63 9.45
C ASP A 60 -7.19 13.83 10.27
N PHE A 61 -6.23 14.55 10.83
CA PHE A 61 -5.16 13.94 11.61
C PHE A 61 -5.30 14.23 13.11
N PRO A 62 -4.89 13.29 13.97
CA PRO A 62 -4.94 13.48 15.40
C PRO A 62 -3.95 14.56 15.84
N LYS A 63 -4.46 15.68 16.36
CA LYS A 63 -3.64 16.81 16.86
C LYS A 63 -2.81 16.46 18.10
N THR A 64 -3.13 15.34 18.75
CA THR A 64 -2.46 14.89 19.98
C THR A 64 -1.22 14.05 19.73
N ILE A 65 -0.99 13.58 18.50
CA ILE A 65 0.18 12.78 18.13
C ILE A 65 1.18 13.71 17.44
N ALA A 66 2.14 14.20 18.20
CA ALA A 66 3.25 14.99 17.65
C ALA A 66 4.19 14.05 16.86
N LEU A 67 4.32 14.28 15.58
CA LEU A 67 5.32 13.65 14.73
C LEU A 67 6.36 14.68 14.31
N ASP A 68 7.60 14.23 14.15
CA ASP A 68 8.74 15.09 13.78
C ASP A 68 8.54 15.84 12.43
N ASN A 69 7.63 15.35 11.57
CA ASN A 69 7.32 15.89 10.25
C ASN A 69 6.00 16.67 10.16
N GLY A 70 5.52 17.24 11.26
CA GLY A 70 4.35 18.12 11.26
C GLY A 70 3.00 17.43 10.99
N GLY A 71 2.92 16.10 11.16
CA GLY A 71 1.64 15.38 11.11
C GLY A 71 1.13 15.06 9.70
N SER A 72 1.93 15.18 8.65
CA SER A 72 1.56 14.75 7.30
C SER A 72 1.92 13.30 7.01
N LEU A 73 1.26 12.70 6.01
CA LEU A 73 1.62 11.39 5.50
C LEU A 73 2.89 11.47 4.65
N THR A 74 3.65 10.41 4.65
CA THR A 74 4.92 10.28 3.93
C THR A 74 4.89 9.09 2.96
N SER A 75 5.85 8.99 2.07
CA SER A 75 6.00 7.81 1.23
C SER A 75 6.38 6.56 2.02
N PHE A 76 6.90 6.69 3.23
CA PHE A 76 7.10 5.57 4.13
C PHE A 76 5.77 5.01 4.67
N ASP A 77 4.77 5.86 4.89
CA ASP A 77 3.41 5.41 5.25
C ASP A 77 2.76 4.61 4.13
N LYS A 78 2.99 4.99 2.87
CA LYS A 78 2.56 4.16 1.73
C LYS A 78 3.20 2.78 1.77
N ALA A 79 4.48 2.68 2.15
CA ALA A 79 5.16 1.40 2.31
C ALA A 79 4.52 0.55 3.43
N ILE A 80 4.17 1.17 4.55
CA ILE A 80 3.45 0.51 5.66
C ILE A 80 2.06 0.04 5.20
N LEU A 81 1.28 0.90 4.55
CA LEU A 81 -0.06 0.57 4.03
C LEU A 81 -0.02 -0.58 3.02
N ASN A 82 0.96 -0.59 2.13
CA ASN A 82 1.19 -1.70 1.19
C ASN A 82 1.59 -2.99 1.91
N GLY A 83 2.43 -2.90 2.97
CA GLY A 83 2.78 -4.02 3.82
C GLY A 83 1.56 -4.62 4.52
N VAL A 84 0.71 -3.79 5.12
CA VAL A 84 -0.57 -4.22 5.72
C VAL A 84 -1.49 -4.85 4.67
N SER A 85 -1.58 -4.26 3.47
CA SER A 85 -2.37 -4.80 2.37
C SER A 85 -1.85 -6.16 1.91
N SER A 86 -0.53 -6.36 1.91
CA SER A 86 0.10 -7.65 1.58
C SER A 86 -0.27 -8.74 2.59
N LEU A 87 -0.24 -8.41 3.89
CA LEU A 87 -0.68 -9.29 4.96
C LEU A 87 -2.18 -9.63 4.83
N LEU A 88 -3.01 -8.65 4.51
CA LEU A 88 -4.45 -8.85 4.32
C LEU A 88 -4.75 -9.77 3.13
N ILE A 89 -4.06 -9.61 2.00
CA ILE A 89 -4.19 -10.51 0.83
C ILE A 89 -3.76 -11.93 1.19
N ALA A 90 -2.73 -12.10 2.02
CA ALA A 90 -2.31 -13.40 2.54
C ALA A 90 -3.28 -14.00 3.58
N GLY A 91 -4.42 -13.35 3.84
CA GLY A 91 -5.44 -13.79 4.80
C GLY A 91 -5.12 -13.49 6.26
N THR A 92 -4.14 -12.64 6.52
CA THR A 92 -3.68 -12.29 7.87
C THR A 92 -4.27 -10.96 8.29
N ILE A 93 -5.19 -10.98 9.25
CA ILE A 93 -5.79 -9.78 9.86
C ILE A 93 -5.12 -9.40 11.19
N TYR A 94 -4.32 -10.30 11.77
CA TYR A 94 -3.52 -10.06 12.95
C TYR A 94 -2.05 -9.98 12.57
N PHE A 95 -1.34 -8.96 13.02
CA PHE A 95 0.09 -8.85 12.73
C PHE A 95 0.85 -8.17 13.85
N THR A 96 2.14 -8.47 13.91
CA THR A 96 3.11 -7.78 14.76
C THR A 96 3.97 -6.85 13.91
N ILE A 97 4.66 -5.91 14.54
CA ILE A 97 5.61 -5.04 13.81
C ILE A 97 6.69 -5.84 13.06
N PRO A 98 7.28 -6.91 13.63
CA PRO A 98 8.19 -7.77 12.86
C PRO A 98 7.56 -8.42 11.62
N MET A 99 6.32 -8.88 11.67
CA MET A 99 5.62 -9.44 10.50
C MET A 99 5.42 -8.36 9.42
N LEU A 100 4.97 -7.18 9.82
CA LEU A 100 4.81 -6.05 8.90
C LEU A 100 6.14 -5.64 8.26
N TYR A 101 7.21 -5.57 9.07
CA TYR A 101 8.53 -5.22 8.56
C TYR A 101 9.04 -6.26 7.55
N ARG A 102 8.84 -7.55 7.79
CA ARG A 102 9.13 -8.61 6.81
C ARG A 102 8.39 -8.37 5.49
N ALA A 103 7.09 -8.06 5.57
CA ALA A 103 6.29 -7.75 4.40
C ALA A 103 6.85 -6.55 3.62
N MET A 104 7.37 -5.53 4.31
CA MET A 104 7.91 -4.33 3.67
C MET A 104 9.28 -4.54 3.01
N ILE A 105 10.08 -5.50 3.46
CA ILE A 105 11.46 -5.70 2.99
C ILE A 105 11.71 -7.02 2.26
N GLY A 106 10.73 -7.93 2.24
CA GLY A 106 10.83 -9.21 1.56
C GLY A 106 11.74 -10.24 2.22
N SER A 107 12.20 -10.02 3.45
CA SER A 107 13.14 -10.92 4.14
C SER A 107 12.43 -11.75 5.21
N GLU A 108 12.63 -13.07 5.23
CA GLU A 108 12.02 -13.95 6.22
C GLU A 108 12.53 -13.71 7.65
N ASN A 109 13.81 -13.41 7.80
CA ASN A 109 14.46 -13.22 9.10
C ASN A 109 15.19 -11.87 9.19
N PRO A 110 14.46 -10.74 9.19
CA PRO A 110 15.10 -9.45 9.19
C PRO A 110 15.72 -9.14 10.55
N SER A 111 16.97 -8.69 10.55
CA SER A 111 17.53 -7.99 11.70
C SER A 111 16.82 -6.64 11.84
N MET A 112 16.11 -6.45 12.93
CA MET A 112 15.30 -5.26 13.16
C MET A 112 15.91 -4.42 14.29
N ARG A 113 16.29 -3.17 13.97
CA ARG A 113 16.78 -2.21 14.96
C ARG A 113 15.60 -1.64 15.76
N GLU A 114 15.82 -1.32 17.01
CA GLU A 114 14.81 -0.74 17.90
C GLU A 114 14.22 0.57 17.32
N GLU A 115 15.05 1.38 16.69
CA GLU A 115 14.63 2.61 16.00
C GLU A 115 13.60 2.33 14.90
N ALA A 116 13.81 1.28 14.09
CA ALA A 116 12.86 0.89 13.05
C ALA A 116 11.52 0.41 13.64
N VAL A 117 11.57 -0.33 14.75
CA VAL A 117 10.36 -0.75 15.49
C VAL A 117 9.59 0.48 15.97
N ARG A 118 10.28 1.44 16.59
CA ARG A 118 9.68 2.68 17.08
C ARG A 118 9.06 3.48 15.94
N THR A 119 9.81 3.71 14.86
CA THR A 119 9.32 4.46 13.70
C THR A 119 8.05 3.82 13.11
N ILE A 120 8.02 2.51 12.90
CA ILE A 120 6.82 1.83 12.37
C ILE A 120 5.67 1.95 13.36
N ARG A 121 5.91 1.76 14.66
CA ARG A 121 4.88 1.90 15.70
C ARG A 121 4.24 3.29 15.68
N ASP A 122 5.05 4.33 15.68
CA ASP A 122 4.58 5.72 15.73
C ASP A 122 3.74 6.05 14.49
N ARG A 123 4.15 5.56 13.32
CA ARG A 123 3.40 5.74 12.07
C ARG A 123 2.09 4.92 12.04
N LEU A 124 2.09 3.69 12.57
CA LEU A 124 0.87 2.89 12.71
C LEU A 124 -0.12 3.58 13.66
N GLU A 125 0.35 4.07 14.81
CA GLU A 125 -0.51 4.80 15.77
C GLU A 125 -1.07 6.08 15.15
N PHE A 126 -0.27 6.81 14.37
CA PHE A 126 -0.74 7.99 13.66
C PHE A 126 -1.86 7.64 12.66
N MET A 127 -1.64 6.66 11.78
CA MET A 127 -2.61 6.26 10.77
C MET A 127 -3.88 5.62 11.35
N ARG A 128 -3.78 4.95 12.49
CA ARG A 128 -4.91 4.36 13.20
C ARG A 128 -5.91 5.40 13.72
N HIS A 129 -5.43 6.59 14.03
CA HIS A 129 -6.26 7.69 14.53
C HIS A 129 -6.58 8.75 13.46
N ALA A 130 -5.97 8.65 12.30
CA ALA A 130 -6.29 9.49 11.16
C ALA A 130 -7.58 9.00 10.49
N THR A 131 -8.43 9.92 10.07
CA THR A 131 -9.61 9.62 9.25
C THR A 131 -9.38 10.05 7.81
N ILE A 132 -9.99 9.34 6.88
CA ILE A 132 -10.03 9.70 5.47
C ILE A 132 -11.48 9.68 4.99
N THR A 133 -11.85 10.72 4.26
CA THR A 133 -13.14 10.83 3.60
C THR A 133 -12.91 10.90 2.10
N LEU A 134 -13.55 10.00 1.35
CA LEU A 134 -13.51 9.93 -0.11
C LEU A 134 -14.90 10.31 -0.64
N ASP A 135 -15.01 11.45 -1.28
CA ASP A 135 -16.21 11.80 -2.05
C ASP A 135 -16.04 11.32 -3.49
N CYS A 136 -16.61 10.18 -3.77
CA CYS A 136 -16.59 9.51 -5.07
C CYS A 136 -17.85 9.83 -5.91
N THR A 137 -18.58 10.88 -5.59
CA THR A 137 -19.88 11.21 -6.23
C THR A 137 -19.74 11.35 -7.74
N GLU A 138 -18.76 12.13 -8.21
CA GLU A 138 -18.55 12.35 -9.65
C GLU A 138 -18.20 11.05 -10.38
N GLU A 139 -17.35 10.23 -9.78
CA GLU A 139 -16.92 8.95 -10.33
C GLU A 139 -18.06 7.93 -10.37
N ALA A 140 -18.84 7.83 -9.30
CA ALA A 140 -19.97 6.94 -9.19
C ALA A 140 -21.14 7.39 -10.07
N ALA A 141 -21.44 8.68 -10.14
CA ALA A 141 -22.48 9.24 -11.01
C ALA A 141 -22.24 8.86 -12.48
N ALA A 142 -20.98 8.89 -12.93
CA ALA A 142 -20.63 8.47 -14.29
C ALA A 142 -20.96 6.99 -14.60
N HIS A 143 -21.03 6.14 -13.57
CA HIS A 143 -21.45 4.74 -13.68
C HIS A 143 -22.98 4.60 -13.63
N PHE A 144 -23.63 5.21 -12.65
CA PHE A 144 -25.07 5.12 -12.42
C PHE A 144 -25.92 5.77 -13.50
N ILE A 145 -25.43 6.82 -14.18
CA ILE A 145 -26.11 7.42 -15.35
C ILE A 145 -26.35 6.38 -16.45
N LYS A 146 -25.42 5.43 -16.65
CA LYS A 146 -25.58 4.35 -17.64
C LYS A 146 -26.69 3.36 -17.28
N GLU A 147 -27.04 3.26 -16.01
CA GLU A 147 -28.12 2.41 -15.49
C GLU A 147 -29.46 3.16 -15.35
N GLY A 148 -29.52 4.42 -15.80
CA GLY A 148 -30.73 5.24 -15.71
C GLY A 148 -31.05 5.73 -14.29
N GLN A 149 -30.08 5.65 -13.36
CA GLN A 149 -30.20 6.10 -11.98
C GLN A 149 -29.52 7.47 -11.80
N ASN A 150 -30.05 8.30 -10.91
CA ASN A 150 -29.48 9.59 -10.57
C ASN A 150 -28.86 9.53 -9.18
N LEU A 151 -27.53 9.40 -9.11
CA LEU A 151 -26.77 9.45 -7.86
C LEU A 151 -26.55 10.91 -7.47
N GLN A 152 -26.98 11.30 -6.27
CA GLN A 152 -26.80 12.65 -5.74
C GLN A 152 -25.49 12.79 -4.97
N SER A 153 -25.10 11.78 -4.18
CA SER A 153 -23.83 11.77 -3.47
C SER A 153 -23.37 10.34 -3.14
N LEU A 154 -22.06 10.13 -3.09
CA LEU A 154 -21.41 8.91 -2.60
C LEU A 154 -20.14 9.30 -1.84
N THR A 155 -20.22 9.30 -0.54
CA THR A 155 -19.11 9.61 0.34
C THR A 155 -18.81 8.44 1.27
N VAL A 156 -17.54 8.07 1.39
CA VAL A 156 -17.04 7.03 2.31
C VAL A 156 -16.12 7.70 3.32
N SER A 157 -16.43 7.58 4.61
CA SER A 157 -15.59 8.12 5.68
C SER A 157 -15.22 7.00 6.66
N GLN A 158 -13.93 6.84 6.93
CA GLN A 158 -13.41 5.77 7.78
C GLN A 158 -12.03 6.14 8.34
N TYR A 159 -11.56 5.43 9.37
CA TYR A 159 -10.15 5.50 9.75
C TYR A 159 -9.24 5.06 8.59
N LEU A 160 -8.13 5.78 8.41
CA LEU A 160 -7.16 5.47 7.35
C LEU A 160 -6.62 4.03 7.50
N LEU A 161 -6.44 3.60 8.73
CA LEU A 161 -6.04 2.23 9.08
C LEU A 161 -6.93 1.70 10.22
N PRO A 162 -8.10 1.09 9.90
CA PRO A 162 -9.07 0.64 10.87
C PRO A 162 -8.56 -0.60 11.60
N MET A 163 -7.84 -0.41 12.70
CA MET A 163 -7.25 -1.48 13.50
C MET A 163 -7.25 -1.19 14.99
N ASN A 164 -7.21 -2.25 15.78
CA ASN A 164 -6.98 -2.21 17.21
C ASN A 164 -5.55 -2.64 17.54
N ARG A 165 -4.98 -2.02 18.57
CA ARG A 165 -3.72 -2.44 19.17
C ARG A 165 -4.01 -3.34 20.36
N MET A 166 -3.27 -4.42 20.48
CA MET A 166 -3.36 -5.40 21.54
C MET A 166 -2.01 -5.60 22.20
N ASN A 167 -1.99 -5.67 23.51
CA ASN A 167 -0.80 -6.00 24.28
C ASN A 167 -1.06 -7.32 25.04
N ALA A 168 -0.15 -8.26 24.91
CA ALA A 168 -0.17 -9.52 25.62
C ALA A 168 1.16 -9.76 26.32
N VAL A 169 1.15 -10.57 27.36
CA VAL A 169 2.39 -11.06 28.00
C VAL A 169 2.46 -12.57 27.78
N LEU A 170 3.42 -13.00 26.96
CA LEU A 170 3.66 -14.40 26.63
C LEU A 170 4.99 -14.86 27.23
N ASN A 171 4.95 -15.85 28.11
CA ASN A 171 6.16 -16.36 28.77
C ASN A 171 6.99 -15.27 29.43
N GLY A 172 6.33 -14.28 30.06
CA GLY A 172 6.97 -13.15 30.70
C GLY A 172 7.50 -12.04 29.75
N ARG A 173 7.24 -12.17 28.43
CA ARG A 173 7.62 -11.16 27.44
C ARG A 173 6.37 -10.41 26.95
N ALA A 174 6.47 -9.08 26.95
CA ALA A 174 5.44 -8.25 26.35
C ALA A 174 5.45 -8.41 24.81
N VAL A 175 4.31 -8.74 24.24
CA VAL A 175 4.08 -8.85 22.81
C VAL A 175 3.03 -7.83 22.41
N GLU A 176 3.36 -6.99 21.45
CA GLU A 176 2.46 -6.02 20.84
C GLU A 176 1.99 -6.54 19.49
N ALA A 177 0.70 -6.53 19.27
CA ALA A 177 0.08 -6.96 18.02
C ALA A 177 -1.03 -5.99 17.60
N TYR A 178 -1.35 -6.01 16.33
CA TYR A 178 -2.41 -5.22 15.72
C TYR A 178 -3.44 -6.14 15.07
N PHE A 179 -4.68 -5.72 15.11
CA PHE A 179 -5.80 -6.45 14.55
C PHE A 179 -6.63 -5.52 13.67
N LEU A 180 -6.75 -5.84 12.38
CA LEU A 180 -7.62 -5.12 11.45
C LEU A 180 -9.08 -5.44 11.76
N ILE A 181 -9.86 -4.41 12.08
CA ILE A 181 -11.30 -4.51 12.35
C ILE A 181 -12.12 -4.37 11.07
N ASP A 182 -11.54 -3.76 10.05
CA ASP A 182 -12.14 -3.60 8.73
C ASP A 182 -11.04 -3.48 7.66
N THR A 183 -11.44 -3.55 6.40
CA THR A 183 -10.55 -3.34 5.26
C THR A 183 -10.16 -1.87 5.16
N PRO A 184 -8.86 -1.51 5.05
CA PRO A 184 -8.45 -0.13 4.86
C PRO A 184 -9.11 0.51 3.64
N PRO A 185 -9.69 1.73 3.76
CA PRO A 185 -10.50 2.34 2.70
C PRO A 185 -9.72 2.57 1.40
N LEU A 186 -8.46 2.93 1.47
CA LEU A 186 -7.62 3.10 0.28
C LEU A 186 -7.39 1.76 -0.45
N PHE A 187 -7.18 0.67 0.31
CA PHE A 187 -7.05 -0.65 -0.28
C PHE A 187 -8.36 -1.12 -0.92
N GLN A 188 -9.50 -0.89 -0.27
CA GLN A 188 -10.81 -1.19 -0.81
C GLN A 188 -11.07 -0.41 -2.10
N TYR A 189 -10.75 0.89 -2.11
CA TYR A 189 -10.85 1.74 -3.29
C TYR A 189 -9.97 1.21 -4.44
N ALA A 190 -8.67 1.01 -4.20
CA ALA A 190 -7.74 0.49 -5.21
C ALA A 190 -8.17 -0.88 -5.76
N SER A 191 -8.67 -1.77 -4.89
CA SER A 191 -9.19 -3.09 -5.27
C SER A 191 -10.41 -2.97 -6.18
N SER A 192 -11.38 -2.13 -5.83
CA SER A 192 -12.59 -1.90 -6.65
C SER A 192 -12.25 -1.38 -8.06
N LYS A 193 -11.15 -0.64 -8.19
CA LYS A 193 -10.63 -0.10 -9.45
C LYS A 193 -9.68 -1.05 -10.19
N ARG A 194 -9.38 -2.23 -9.63
CA ARG A 194 -8.35 -3.15 -10.15
C ARG A 194 -6.99 -2.46 -10.29
N GLN A 195 -6.65 -1.59 -9.34
CA GLN A 195 -5.41 -0.81 -9.32
C GLN A 195 -4.48 -1.28 -8.19
N ILE A 196 -4.40 -2.60 -8.02
CA ILE A 196 -3.44 -3.28 -7.17
C ILE A 196 -2.53 -4.12 -8.06
N SER A 197 -1.22 -3.91 -7.95
CA SER A 197 -0.20 -4.75 -8.58
C SER A 197 0.40 -5.68 -7.53
N LEU A 198 0.53 -6.95 -7.89
CA LEU A 198 1.23 -7.95 -7.06
C LEU A 198 2.58 -8.25 -7.68
N VAL A 199 3.64 -8.13 -6.89
CA VAL A 199 5.00 -8.48 -7.27
C VAL A 199 5.54 -9.55 -6.34
N ASP A 200 6.53 -10.31 -6.82
CA ASP A 200 7.20 -11.30 -5.97
C ASP A 200 7.88 -10.63 -4.79
N MET A 201 7.73 -11.21 -3.60
CA MET A 201 8.28 -10.68 -2.36
C MET A 201 9.82 -10.60 -2.43
N ASP A 202 10.45 -11.54 -3.12
CA ASP A 202 11.90 -11.60 -3.28
C ASP A 202 12.48 -10.37 -3.96
N LEU A 203 11.71 -9.68 -4.79
CA LEU A 203 12.17 -8.42 -5.41
C LEU A 203 12.49 -7.32 -4.39
N LEU A 204 11.96 -7.41 -3.18
CA LEU A 204 12.27 -6.47 -2.10
C LEU A 204 13.51 -6.86 -1.30
N ASN A 205 13.93 -8.13 -1.36
CA ASN A 205 15.06 -8.66 -0.61
C ASN A 205 16.33 -8.70 -1.48
N VAL A 206 17.02 -7.57 -1.57
CA VAL A 206 18.21 -7.45 -2.42
C VAL A 206 19.36 -8.29 -1.89
N HIS A 207 19.74 -9.29 -2.68
CA HIS A 207 20.90 -10.12 -2.43
C HIS A 207 21.54 -10.49 -3.78
N PHE A 208 22.86 -10.63 -3.80
CA PHE A 208 23.60 -11.00 -5.00
C PHE A 208 24.30 -12.33 -4.76
N GLU A 209 24.31 -13.16 -5.79
CA GLU A 209 25.07 -14.41 -5.79
C GLU A 209 26.58 -14.14 -5.75
N ALA A 210 27.35 -15.12 -5.29
CA ALA A 210 28.79 -14.97 -5.07
C ALA A 210 29.58 -14.69 -6.36
N ASP A 211 29.08 -15.07 -7.51
CA ASP A 211 29.66 -14.85 -8.84
C ASP A 211 29.23 -13.53 -9.50
N SER A 212 28.29 -12.80 -8.87
CA SER A 212 27.87 -11.49 -9.34
C SER A 212 28.98 -10.45 -9.22
N PRO A 213 29.14 -9.53 -10.20
CA PRO A 213 30.02 -8.36 -10.07
C PRO A 213 29.73 -7.49 -8.85
N LEU A 214 28.51 -7.57 -8.30
CA LEU A 214 28.07 -6.89 -7.10
C LEU A 214 27.99 -7.83 -5.88
N ALA A 215 28.69 -8.98 -5.92
CA ALA A 215 28.77 -9.89 -4.77
C ALA A 215 29.18 -9.12 -3.50
N GLY A 216 28.38 -9.25 -2.44
CA GLY A 216 28.58 -8.53 -1.18
C GLY A 216 27.99 -7.11 -1.15
N ALA A 217 27.50 -6.55 -2.27
CA ALA A 217 26.71 -5.33 -2.22
C ALA A 217 25.36 -5.60 -1.54
N SER A 218 24.98 -4.72 -0.60
CA SER A 218 23.71 -4.84 0.11
C SER A 218 23.04 -3.48 0.24
N LEU A 219 21.73 -3.49 0.25
CA LEU A 219 20.93 -2.33 0.57
C LEU A 219 20.37 -2.45 1.99
N ASN A 220 20.91 -1.66 2.92
CA ASN A 220 20.35 -1.59 4.27
C ASN A 220 18.89 -1.12 4.21
N ASN A 221 17.98 -1.83 4.86
CA ASN A 221 16.54 -1.54 4.86
C ASN A 221 16.19 -0.34 5.76
N THR A 222 16.75 0.83 5.45
CA THR A 222 16.31 2.11 6.05
C THR A 222 14.98 2.55 5.43
N PRO A 223 14.18 3.41 6.09
CA PRO A 223 12.95 3.94 5.51
C PRO A 223 13.13 4.49 4.09
N ALA A 224 14.18 5.25 3.83
CA ALA A 224 14.48 5.79 2.51
C ALA A 224 14.74 4.71 1.45
N ILE A 225 15.45 3.62 1.80
CA ILE A 225 15.73 2.51 0.86
C ILE A 225 14.47 1.67 0.61
N ILE A 226 13.64 1.46 1.63
CA ILE A 226 12.34 0.78 1.46
C ILE A 226 11.47 1.59 0.49
N VAL A 227 11.34 2.90 0.68
CA VAL A 227 10.60 3.78 -0.21
C VAL A 227 11.17 3.76 -1.62
N LEU A 228 12.51 3.85 -1.78
CA LEU A 228 13.17 3.80 -3.09
C LEU A 228 12.82 2.52 -3.86
N LYS A 229 12.92 1.34 -3.21
CA LYS A 229 12.60 0.05 -3.84
C LYS A 229 11.14 0.01 -4.30
N ILE A 230 10.22 0.36 -3.42
CA ILE A 230 8.78 0.35 -3.71
C ILE A 230 8.44 1.35 -4.81
N TYR A 231 9.01 2.55 -4.78
CA TYR A 231 8.81 3.55 -5.83
C TYR A 231 9.25 3.03 -7.19
N LEU A 232 10.46 2.47 -7.29
CA LEU A 232 10.98 1.93 -8.55
C LEU A 232 10.11 0.77 -9.07
N LEU A 233 9.71 -0.17 -8.20
CA LEU A 233 8.80 -1.26 -8.57
C LEU A 233 7.45 -0.71 -9.08
N THR A 234 6.86 0.23 -8.37
CA THR A 234 5.59 0.85 -8.77
C THR A 234 5.69 1.52 -10.14
N ARG A 235 6.80 2.22 -10.41
CA ARG A 235 7.06 2.85 -11.70
C ARG A 235 7.23 1.82 -12.81
N ILE A 236 7.98 0.74 -12.56
CA ILE A 236 8.23 -0.33 -13.52
C ILE A 236 6.94 -1.10 -13.82
N GLU A 237 6.14 -1.43 -12.81
CA GLU A 237 4.83 -2.09 -13.02
C GLU A 237 3.89 -1.20 -13.84
N GLY A 238 3.87 0.09 -13.58
CA GLY A 238 3.13 1.02 -14.43
C GLY A 238 3.60 1.01 -15.88
N MET A 239 4.91 0.85 -16.14
CA MET A 239 5.46 0.76 -17.51
C MET A 239 5.12 -0.58 -18.19
N LYS A 240 4.97 -1.65 -17.43
CA LYS A 240 4.56 -2.98 -17.94
C LYS A 240 3.08 -3.02 -18.31
N ASN A 241 2.24 -2.15 -17.73
CA ASN A 241 0.82 -2.12 -18.00
C ASN A 241 0.54 -1.67 -19.46
N PRO A 242 -0.02 -2.54 -20.31
CA PRO A 242 -0.25 -2.24 -21.73
C PRO A 242 -1.26 -1.11 -21.95
N ASN A 243 -2.13 -0.86 -20.98
CA ASN A 243 -3.14 0.20 -21.04
C ASN A 243 -2.55 1.59 -20.71
N ASN A 244 -1.34 1.63 -20.16
CA ASN A 244 -0.67 2.88 -19.77
C ASN A 244 0.30 3.36 -20.85
N ARG A 245 -0.24 3.72 -22.01
CA ARG A 245 0.55 4.13 -23.20
C ARG A 245 1.34 5.43 -23.01
N LEU A 246 0.95 6.25 -22.02
CA LEU A 246 1.54 7.58 -21.79
C LEU A 246 2.69 7.56 -20.79
N GLN A 247 2.97 6.43 -20.14
CA GLN A 247 4.02 6.37 -19.15
C GLN A 247 5.41 6.31 -19.79
N SER A 248 6.21 7.34 -19.54
CA SER A 248 7.61 7.37 -19.93
C SER A 248 8.40 6.24 -19.28
N ARG A 249 9.27 5.57 -20.04
CA ARG A 249 10.24 4.60 -19.50
C ARG A 249 11.37 5.26 -18.71
N LYS A 250 11.46 6.57 -18.75
CA LYS A 250 12.43 7.35 -18.00
C LYS A 250 11.90 7.64 -16.60
N ILE A 251 12.75 7.41 -15.60
CA ILE A 251 12.54 7.79 -14.20
C ILE A 251 13.58 8.87 -13.88
N LEU A 252 13.12 10.08 -13.57
CA LEU A 252 14.00 11.19 -13.22
C LEU A 252 14.49 11.05 -11.77
N PHE A 253 15.74 11.40 -11.53
CA PHE A 253 16.27 11.44 -10.15
C PHE A 253 15.57 12.49 -9.29
N SER A 254 15.12 13.62 -9.87
CA SER A 254 14.30 14.59 -9.15
C SER A 254 13.04 13.97 -8.58
N SER A 255 12.34 13.12 -9.36
CA SER A 255 11.14 12.42 -8.88
C SER A 255 11.46 11.39 -7.78
N ILE A 256 12.62 10.75 -7.85
CA ILE A 256 13.08 9.87 -6.76
C ILE A 256 13.33 10.70 -5.48
N TYR A 257 13.97 11.86 -5.60
CA TYR A 257 14.27 12.72 -4.45
C TYR A 257 12.98 13.28 -3.82
N GLU A 258 12.02 13.70 -4.64
CA GLU A 258 10.70 14.12 -4.17
C GLU A 258 9.99 13.00 -3.40
N GLU A 259 9.97 11.78 -3.95
CA GLU A 259 9.35 10.63 -3.31
C GLU A 259 9.99 10.29 -1.96
N LEU A 260 11.29 10.52 -1.83
CA LEU A 260 12.02 10.32 -0.58
C LEU A 260 11.84 11.48 0.42
N GLY A 261 11.08 12.53 0.07
CA GLY A 261 10.95 13.72 0.90
C GLY A 261 12.19 14.61 0.92
N GLU A 262 13.11 14.41 -0.01
CA GLU A 262 14.39 15.15 -0.11
C GLU A 262 14.51 15.84 -1.50
N PRO A 263 13.66 16.82 -1.85
CA PRO A 263 13.61 17.35 -3.21
C PRO A 263 14.92 18.03 -3.67
N SER A 264 15.76 18.45 -2.75
CA SER A 264 17.05 19.09 -3.02
C SER A 264 18.19 18.52 -2.18
N PRO A 265 18.54 17.22 -2.36
CA PRO A 265 19.56 16.61 -1.53
C PRO A 265 20.96 17.18 -1.86
N ILE A 266 21.84 17.23 -0.86
CA ILE A 266 23.23 17.63 -1.05
C ILE A 266 23.98 16.67 -2.00
N LYS A 267 25.10 17.14 -2.59
CA LYS A 267 25.86 16.38 -3.61
C LYS A 267 26.20 14.96 -3.18
N GLN A 268 26.67 14.76 -1.95
CA GLN A 268 27.02 13.42 -1.44
C GLN A 268 25.78 12.51 -1.31
N ARG A 269 24.65 13.07 -0.85
CA ARG A 269 23.39 12.34 -0.73
C ARG A 269 22.86 11.92 -2.09
N ARG A 270 22.90 12.84 -3.09
CA ARG A 270 22.55 12.52 -4.49
C ARG A 270 23.36 11.36 -5.04
N GLN A 271 24.69 11.36 -4.80
CA GLN A 271 25.55 10.28 -5.26
C GLN A 271 25.18 8.94 -4.62
N ARG A 272 24.95 8.93 -3.31
CA ARG A 272 24.52 7.70 -2.60
C ARG A 272 23.19 7.16 -3.13
N LEU A 273 22.20 8.04 -3.33
CA LEU A 273 20.88 7.63 -3.86
C LEU A 273 20.99 7.08 -5.29
N ARG A 274 21.85 7.65 -6.12
CA ARG A 274 22.15 7.10 -7.46
C ARG A 274 22.76 5.70 -7.38
N ASN A 275 23.76 5.51 -6.54
CA ASN A 275 24.37 4.20 -6.33
C ASN A 275 23.36 3.18 -5.81
N TYR A 276 22.49 3.55 -4.87
CA TYR A 276 21.43 2.65 -4.39
C TYR A 276 20.42 2.32 -5.49
N THR A 277 20.07 3.29 -6.33
CA THR A 277 19.21 3.06 -7.51
C THR A 277 19.87 2.09 -8.48
N GLU A 278 21.16 2.26 -8.75
CA GLU A 278 21.95 1.39 -9.63
C GLU A 278 22.01 -0.04 -9.09
N ILE A 279 22.38 -0.22 -7.82
CA ILE A 279 22.42 -1.54 -7.17
C ILE A 279 21.05 -2.22 -7.27
N TYR A 280 19.97 -1.50 -7.03
CA TYR A 280 18.64 -2.10 -7.09
C TYR A 280 18.21 -2.46 -8.51
N LEU A 281 18.48 -1.61 -9.50
CA LEU A 281 18.17 -1.89 -10.90
C LEU A 281 18.99 -3.08 -11.43
N GLU A 282 20.25 -3.20 -11.01
CA GLU A 282 21.09 -4.35 -11.35
C GLU A 282 20.48 -5.64 -10.78
N TYR A 283 20.03 -5.60 -9.50
CA TYR A 283 19.34 -6.73 -8.90
C TYR A 283 18.08 -7.11 -9.70
N LEU A 284 17.24 -6.13 -10.08
CA LEU A 284 16.04 -6.40 -10.88
C LEU A 284 16.38 -6.97 -12.28
N THR A 285 17.53 -6.59 -12.84
CA THR A 285 18.01 -7.15 -14.11
C THR A 285 18.43 -8.62 -13.94
N GLN A 286 19.16 -8.96 -12.88
CA GLN A 286 19.55 -10.33 -12.57
C GLN A 286 18.34 -11.23 -12.27
N GLN A 287 17.29 -10.68 -11.65
CA GLN A 287 16.01 -11.38 -11.44
C GLN A 287 15.16 -11.48 -12.71
N ASN A 288 15.64 -11.02 -13.86
CA ASN A 288 14.89 -10.96 -15.12
C ASN A 288 13.56 -10.17 -15.01
N TYR A 289 13.46 -9.29 -14.00
CA TYR A 289 12.28 -8.46 -13.82
C TYR A 289 12.23 -7.28 -14.80
N ILE A 290 13.39 -6.79 -15.19
CA ILE A 290 13.62 -5.87 -16.31
C ILE A 290 14.71 -6.46 -17.22
N SER A 291 14.74 -6.05 -18.49
CA SER A 291 15.78 -6.52 -19.44
C SER A 291 17.07 -5.72 -19.32
N GLY A 292 17.04 -4.59 -18.63
CA GLY A 292 18.18 -3.73 -18.40
C GLY A 292 17.77 -2.29 -18.13
N TYR A 293 18.77 -1.44 -17.97
CA TYR A 293 18.59 -0.01 -17.76
C TYR A 293 19.76 0.79 -18.32
N SER A 294 19.57 2.09 -18.53
CA SER A 294 20.64 3.02 -18.90
C SER A 294 20.46 4.35 -18.20
N PHE A 295 21.55 5.01 -17.85
CA PHE A 295 21.50 6.35 -17.29
C PHE A 295 21.25 7.39 -18.40
N THR A 296 20.25 8.25 -18.17
CA THR A 296 19.96 9.38 -19.05
C THR A 296 20.71 10.63 -18.60
N ARG A 297 20.98 11.53 -19.56
CA ARG A 297 21.72 12.77 -19.29
C ARG A 297 21.04 13.96 -19.96
N THR A 298 21.05 15.09 -19.25
CA THR A 298 20.77 16.40 -19.82
C THR A 298 22.05 17.22 -19.79
N GLY A 299 22.65 17.43 -20.97
CA GLY A 299 24.00 17.98 -21.08
C GLY A 299 25.04 17.03 -20.42
N ARG A 300 25.78 17.58 -19.43
CA ARG A 300 26.80 16.81 -18.69
C ARG A 300 26.26 16.14 -17.41
N VAL A 301 25.00 16.37 -17.06
CA VAL A 301 24.43 15.91 -15.80
C VAL A 301 23.61 14.66 -16.02
N VAL A 302 23.87 13.60 -15.24
CA VAL A 302 23.01 12.43 -15.17
C VAL A 302 21.72 12.82 -14.45
N ASP A 303 20.59 12.75 -15.16
CA ASP A 303 19.29 13.27 -14.72
C ASP A 303 18.25 12.19 -14.41
N GLY A 304 18.49 10.96 -14.83
CA GLY A 304 17.56 9.86 -14.59
C GLY A 304 18.08 8.53 -15.10
N VAL A 305 17.18 7.55 -15.11
CA VAL A 305 17.39 6.21 -15.68
C VAL A 305 16.27 5.89 -16.65
N GLU A 306 16.59 5.21 -17.73
CA GLU A 306 15.64 4.64 -18.68
C GLU A 306 15.60 3.12 -18.48
N ILE A 307 14.40 2.57 -18.34
CA ILE A 307 14.17 1.12 -18.11
C ILE A 307 13.91 0.43 -19.43
N VAL A 308 14.62 -0.67 -19.65
CA VAL A 308 14.42 -1.55 -20.80
C VAL A 308 13.55 -2.72 -20.37
N LEU A 309 12.42 -2.90 -21.04
CA LEU A 309 11.49 -3.99 -20.79
C LEU A 309 11.35 -4.85 -22.04
N ASP A 310 11.41 -6.17 -21.88
CA ASP A 310 11.09 -7.09 -22.95
C ASP A 310 9.61 -7.04 -23.32
N ARG A 311 9.33 -7.21 -24.61
CA ARG A 311 7.96 -7.28 -25.12
C ARG A 311 7.20 -8.51 -24.61
N THR A 312 7.92 -9.54 -24.17
CA THR A 312 7.38 -10.80 -23.66
C THR A 312 6.94 -10.75 -22.21
N THR A 313 7.43 -9.78 -21.40
CA THR A 313 7.09 -9.61 -19.98
C THR A 313 5.73 -8.95 -19.76
N ARG A 314 4.94 -8.73 -20.82
CA ARG A 314 3.65 -8.03 -20.79
C ARG A 314 2.45 -8.87 -20.36
N LYS A 315 2.61 -9.98 -19.66
CA LYS A 315 1.45 -10.64 -19.04
C LYS A 315 1.01 -9.80 -17.84
N PRO A 316 -0.23 -9.22 -17.85
CA PRO A 316 -0.76 -8.62 -16.64
C PRO A 316 -0.79 -9.72 -15.57
N ALA A 317 -0.29 -9.41 -14.39
CA ALA A 317 -0.50 -10.29 -13.24
C ALA A 317 -2.02 -10.52 -13.10
N PRO A 318 -2.47 -11.75 -12.84
CA PRO A 318 -3.87 -12.00 -12.60
C PRO A 318 -4.32 -11.12 -11.43
N THR A 319 -5.35 -10.32 -11.64
CA THR A 319 -5.98 -9.58 -10.56
C THR A 319 -6.45 -10.60 -9.53
N PRO A 320 -6.01 -10.52 -8.27
CA PRO A 320 -6.48 -11.46 -7.26
C PRO A 320 -8.00 -11.34 -7.17
N GLU A 321 -8.71 -12.45 -7.33
CA GLU A 321 -10.08 -12.54 -6.85
C GLU A 321 -9.98 -12.48 -5.32
N LEU A 322 -10.28 -11.31 -4.77
CA LEU A 322 -10.43 -11.14 -3.33
C LEU A 322 -11.66 -11.96 -2.90
N THR A 323 -11.43 -13.18 -2.49
CA THR A 323 -12.36 -13.87 -1.61
C THR A 323 -12.26 -13.17 -0.25
N LEU A 324 -13.05 -12.10 -0.09
CA LEU A 324 -13.31 -11.55 1.24
C LEU A 324 -13.79 -12.70 2.12
N PRO A 325 -13.33 -12.79 3.40
CA PRO A 325 -13.85 -13.79 4.33
C PRO A 325 -15.38 -13.69 4.30
N ASP A 326 -16.00 -14.79 3.95
CA ASP A 326 -17.44 -14.93 3.69
C ASP A 326 -18.25 -14.22 4.78
N GLU A 327 -19.04 -13.20 4.42
CA GLU A 327 -19.98 -12.50 5.32
C GLU A 327 -21.12 -13.41 5.81
N THR A 328 -21.04 -14.73 5.59
CA THR A 328 -22.09 -15.71 5.86
C THR A 328 -22.34 -15.97 7.34
N ASN A 329 -21.75 -15.21 8.25
CA ASN A 329 -22.04 -15.34 9.68
C ASN A 329 -22.71 -14.09 10.30
N LYS A 330 -23.37 -13.26 9.51
CA LYS A 330 -24.43 -12.39 10.04
C LYS A 330 -25.61 -13.28 10.40
N GLY A 331 -25.74 -13.57 11.70
CA GLY A 331 -26.84 -14.34 12.24
C GLY A 331 -28.17 -13.91 11.60
N ARG A 332 -28.86 -14.83 10.94
CA ARG A 332 -30.19 -14.65 10.40
C ARG A 332 -31.11 -14.24 11.55
N PHE A 333 -31.30 -12.95 11.77
CA PHE A 333 -32.47 -12.44 12.49
C PHE A 333 -33.67 -12.75 11.61
N LYS A 334 -34.35 -13.87 11.92
CA LYS A 334 -35.69 -14.16 11.38
C LYS A 334 -36.63 -13.15 12.06
N PRO A 335 -37.31 -12.26 11.30
CA PRO A 335 -38.34 -11.44 11.91
C PRO A 335 -39.47 -12.37 12.35
N ASN A 336 -39.79 -12.28 13.66
CA ASN A 336 -40.88 -13.04 14.29
C ASN A 336 -42.20 -12.61 13.63
N LYS A 337 -42.78 -13.44 12.78
CA LYS A 337 -44.14 -13.24 12.23
C LYS A 337 -45.12 -13.30 13.40
N GLN A 338 -45.52 -12.16 13.91
CA GLN A 338 -46.69 -12.07 14.78
C GLN A 338 -47.91 -12.57 14.01
N LYS A 339 -48.43 -13.69 14.44
CA LYS A 339 -49.73 -14.20 14.00
C LYS A 339 -50.82 -13.20 14.43
N SER A 340 -51.40 -12.49 13.47
CA SER A 340 -52.64 -11.72 13.70
C SER A 340 -53.74 -12.68 14.13
N ARG A 341 -54.15 -12.61 15.38
CA ARG A 341 -55.38 -13.24 15.87
C ARG A 341 -56.60 -12.48 15.26
N LYS A 342 -57.28 -13.12 14.33
CA LYS A 342 -58.62 -12.73 13.91
C LYS A 342 -59.55 -12.81 15.17
N ARG A 343 -60.06 -11.67 15.61
CA ARG A 343 -61.22 -11.61 16.51
C ARG A 343 -62.44 -11.96 15.71
N ASN A 344 -63.05 -13.14 15.97
CA ASN A 344 -64.41 -13.41 15.56
C ASN A 344 -65.38 -12.57 16.42
N MET A 345 -66.14 -11.68 15.80
CA MET A 345 -67.34 -11.13 16.33
C MET A 345 -68.44 -12.20 16.19
N ILE A 346 -69.03 -12.63 17.31
CA ILE A 346 -70.31 -13.30 17.36
C ILE A 346 -71.31 -12.34 18.01
N ARG A 347 -72.50 -12.30 17.43
CA ARG A 347 -73.62 -11.48 17.75
C ARG A 347 -73.98 -11.45 19.22
#